data_91709812fa9adc1e1f29a53b16d2dafa
#
_entry.id   91709812fa9adc1e1f29a53b16d2dafa
#
_cell.length_a   1.000
_cell.length_b   1.000
_cell.length_c   1.000
_cell.angle_alpha   90.00
_cell.angle_beta   90.00
_cell.angle_gamma   90.00
#
_symmetry.space_group_name_H-M   'P 1'
#
loop_
_entity.id
_entity.type
_entity.pdbx_description
1 polymer ?
#
loop_
_entity_poly.entity_id
_entity_poly.type
_entity_poly.pdbx_seq_one_letter_code
_entity_poly.pdbx_strand_id
1 'polypeptide(L)'
;MPFLARFSILLLTGLLLSACAGRQSVEPVVEAPVAHPAPGAAEDVLFTALGLVGTPYRYGGNTPDGGFDCSGLIGYVYSGAAGIALPRTTREMSVMRGASPVSREALQAGDLLFFATSGGQRVSHAAIYVGQGRFVHAPSTGGTVRLDSLSNSYWQKSYLNARRVLNDEQLALNP
;
A
#
# COMPACT_ATOMS: atom_id res chain seq x y z
N MET A 1 37.81 -73.38 -16.52
CA MET A 1 38.01 -72.11 -17.18
C MET A 1 36.69 -71.33 -17.20
N PRO A 2 36.35 -70.50 -16.15
CA PRO A 2 35.16 -69.67 -16.19
C PRO A 2 35.53 -68.23 -15.88
N PHE A 3 36.16 -67.52 -16.82
CA PHE A 3 36.53 -66.10 -16.64
C PHE A 3 35.91 -65.16 -17.67
N LEU A 4 35.17 -65.66 -18.66
CA LEU A 4 34.62 -64.85 -19.74
C LEU A 4 33.13 -64.46 -19.60
N ALA A 5 32.43 -64.96 -18.59
CA ALA A 5 30.98 -64.70 -18.40
C ALA A 5 30.64 -63.51 -17.49
N ARG A 6 31.67 -62.84 -16.88
CA ARG A 6 31.44 -61.75 -15.90
C ARG A 6 31.60 -60.35 -16.45
N PHE A 7 32.08 -60.18 -17.68
CA PHE A 7 32.31 -58.84 -18.28
C PHE A 7 31.15 -58.34 -19.13
N SER A 8 30.21 -59.17 -19.51
CA SER A 8 29.05 -58.74 -20.35
C SER A 8 27.88 -58.15 -19.61
N ILE A 9 27.77 -58.32 -18.29
CA ILE A 9 26.63 -57.79 -17.50
C ILE A 9 26.84 -56.38 -17.03
N LEU A 10 28.09 -55.87 -17.01
CA LEU A 10 28.40 -54.52 -16.53
C LEU A 10 28.27 -53.45 -17.63
N LEU A 11 28.07 -53.81 -18.89
CA LEU A 11 27.96 -52.84 -19.99
C LEU A 11 26.50 -52.49 -20.35
N LEU A 12 25.50 -53.15 -19.76
CA LEU A 12 24.08 -52.95 -20.10
C LEU A 12 23.31 -52.12 -19.07
N THR A 13 23.94 -51.72 -17.95
CA THR A 13 23.30 -50.93 -16.90
C THR A 13 23.64 -49.42 -16.98
N GLY A 14 24.46 -49.00 -17.94
CA GLY A 14 24.92 -47.61 -18.11
C GLY A 14 24.06 -46.71 -19.00
N LEU A 15 22.99 -47.22 -19.62
CA LEU A 15 22.31 -46.48 -20.71
C LEU A 15 20.88 -46.03 -20.41
N LEU A 16 20.45 -46.01 -19.15
CA LEU A 16 19.07 -45.59 -18.79
C LEU A 16 18.98 -44.39 -17.85
N LEU A 17 20.00 -43.59 -17.72
CA LEU A 17 20.01 -42.41 -16.82
C LEU A 17 20.16 -41.05 -17.55
N SER A 18 19.68 -40.93 -18.79
CA SER A 18 19.68 -39.65 -19.49
C SER A 18 18.30 -39.36 -20.11
N ALA A 19 17.32 -39.04 -19.29
CA ALA A 19 16.13 -38.32 -19.76
C ALA A 19 15.30 -37.81 -18.58
N CYS A 20 15.67 -36.71 -17.98
CA CYS A 20 14.75 -35.81 -17.32
C CYS A 20 15.48 -34.45 -17.07
N ALA A 21 15.98 -33.86 -18.14
CA ALA A 21 16.22 -32.40 -18.13
C ALA A 21 14.87 -31.76 -18.50
N GLY A 22 13.97 -31.67 -17.52
CA GLY A 22 12.75 -30.88 -17.62
C GLY A 22 13.14 -29.44 -17.83
N ARG A 23 12.97 -28.96 -19.07
CA ARG A 23 13.05 -27.54 -19.42
C ARG A 23 11.87 -26.88 -18.69
N GLN A 24 12.11 -26.29 -17.51
CA GLN A 24 11.17 -25.36 -16.90
C GLN A 24 11.05 -24.18 -17.87
N SER A 25 9.97 -24.16 -18.63
CA SER A 25 9.48 -22.97 -19.29
C SER A 25 9.15 -21.97 -18.18
N VAL A 26 10.01 -20.98 -17.99
CA VAL A 26 9.69 -19.79 -17.22
C VAL A 26 8.57 -19.11 -18.01
N GLU A 27 7.33 -19.31 -17.60
CA GLU A 27 6.23 -18.49 -18.09
C GLU A 27 6.58 -17.05 -17.77
N PRO A 28 6.50 -16.11 -18.74
CA PRO A 28 6.68 -14.71 -18.45
C PRO A 28 5.63 -14.35 -17.39
N VAL A 29 6.07 -13.89 -16.22
CA VAL A 29 5.21 -13.24 -15.24
C VAL A 29 4.63 -12.04 -15.98
N VAL A 30 3.38 -12.17 -16.43
CA VAL A 30 2.62 -11.04 -16.94
C VAL A 30 2.38 -10.16 -15.71
N GLU A 31 3.24 -9.16 -15.58
CA GLU A 31 3.06 -8.09 -14.59
C GLU A 31 1.67 -7.50 -14.85
N ALA A 32 0.75 -7.69 -13.90
CA ALA A 32 -0.59 -7.15 -14.01
C ALA A 32 -0.48 -5.64 -14.32
N PRO A 33 -1.25 -5.10 -15.27
CA PRO A 33 -1.20 -3.69 -15.60
C PRO A 33 -1.34 -2.88 -14.32
N VAL A 34 -0.34 -2.05 -14.00
CA VAL A 34 -0.45 -1.08 -12.91
C VAL A 34 -1.59 -0.15 -13.33
N ALA A 35 -2.74 -0.29 -12.64
CA ALA A 35 -3.88 0.57 -12.89
C ALA A 35 -3.45 2.01 -12.60
N HIS A 36 -3.35 2.83 -13.65
CA HIS A 36 -3.12 4.26 -13.49
C HIS A 36 -4.39 4.91 -12.97
N PRO A 37 -4.33 5.76 -11.93
CA PRO A 37 -5.51 6.48 -11.45
C PRO A 37 -6.16 7.30 -12.57
N ALA A 38 -7.48 7.34 -12.59
CA ALA A 38 -8.23 8.14 -13.56
C ALA A 38 -8.04 9.65 -13.32
N PRO A 39 -8.17 10.50 -14.34
CA PRO A 39 -8.26 11.96 -14.16
C PRO A 39 -9.34 12.31 -13.12
N GLY A 40 -9.03 13.19 -12.15
CA GLY A 40 -9.93 13.53 -11.04
C GLY A 40 -9.81 12.64 -9.81
N ALA A 41 -8.98 11.60 -9.84
CA ALA A 41 -8.84 10.66 -8.72
C ALA A 41 -8.45 11.33 -7.38
N ALA A 42 -7.71 12.43 -7.41
CA ALA A 42 -7.35 13.17 -6.19
C ALA A 42 -8.58 13.86 -5.57
N GLU A 43 -9.46 14.40 -6.38
CA GLU A 43 -10.72 15.02 -5.94
C GLU A 43 -11.68 13.97 -5.40
N ASP A 44 -11.79 12.81 -6.07
CA ASP A 44 -12.61 11.70 -5.63
C ASP A 44 -12.11 11.14 -4.29
N VAL A 45 -10.79 11.01 -4.12
CA VAL A 45 -10.16 10.64 -2.83
C VAL A 45 -10.49 11.66 -1.75
N LEU A 46 -10.37 12.97 -2.06
CA LEU A 46 -10.69 14.05 -1.14
C LEU A 46 -12.16 14.00 -0.69
N PHE A 47 -13.10 13.97 -1.64
CA PHE A 47 -14.54 13.98 -1.33
C PHE A 47 -14.97 12.71 -0.61
N THR A 48 -14.44 11.55 -1.02
CA THR A 48 -14.72 10.28 -0.34
C THR A 48 -14.22 10.32 1.11
N ALA A 49 -12.99 10.78 1.33
CA ALA A 49 -12.44 10.90 2.68
C ALA A 49 -13.27 11.84 3.58
N LEU A 50 -13.66 13.00 3.05
CA LEU A 50 -14.50 13.96 3.78
C LEU A 50 -15.91 13.42 4.08
N GLY A 51 -16.50 12.67 3.15
CA GLY A 51 -17.81 12.04 3.32
C GLY A 51 -17.86 10.97 4.41
N LEU A 52 -16.71 10.43 4.82
CA LEU A 52 -16.59 9.42 5.87
C LEU A 52 -16.40 10.01 7.28
N VAL A 53 -16.30 11.33 7.41
CA VAL A 53 -16.20 12.00 8.73
C VAL A 53 -17.43 11.67 9.57
N GLY A 54 -17.21 11.27 10.83
CA GLY A 54 -18.25 10.79 11.73
C GLY A 54 -18.38 9.26 11.80
N THR A 55 -17.81 8.50 10.84
CA THR A 55 -17.82 7.03 10.91
C THR A 55 -17.05 6.54 12.15
N PRO A 56 -17.58 5.58 12.92
CA PRO A 56 -16.93 5.09 14.12
C PRO A 56 -15.53 4.50 13.87
N TYR A 57 -14.61 4.73 14.81
CA TYR A 57 -13.35 3.99 14.86
C TYR A 57 -13.60 2.54 15.28
N ARG A 58 -12.98 1.61 14.57
CA ARG A 58 -12.91 0.20 14.98
C ARG A 58 -11.54 -0.36 14.62
N TYR A 59 -10.84 -0.95 15.58
CA TYR A 59 -9.58 -1.63 15.32
C TYR A 59 -9.77 -2.75 14.29
N GLY A 60 -8.97 -2.75 13.22
CA GLY A 60 -9.10 -3.68 12.10
C GLY A 60 -10.28 -3.38 11.15
N GLY A 61 -11.09 -2.36 11.41
CA GLY A 61 -12.21 -1.96 10.58
C GLY A 61 -11.76 -1.35 9.24
N ASN A 62 -12.54 -1.59 8.17
CA ASN A 62 -12.23 -1.16 6.81
C ASN A 62 -13.48 -0.89 5.96
N THR A 63 -14.64 -0.72 6.57
CA THR A 63 -15.91 -0.41 5.89
C THR A 63 -16.69 0.66 6.65
N PRO A 64 -17.56 1.44 5.96
CA PRO A 64 -18.41 2.44 6.63
C PRO A 64 -19.29 1.85 7.74
N ASP A 65 -19.91 0.70 7.49
CA ASP A 65 -20.81 0.04 8.45
C ASP A 65 -20.06 -0.62 9.61
N GLY A 66 -18.89 -1.19 9.33
CA GLY A 66 -18.03 -1.86 10.31
C GLY A 66 -17.14 -0.92 11.10
N GLY A 67 -17.03 0.35 10.71
CA GLY A 67 -16.07 1.31 11.22
C GLY A 67 -14.69 1.18 10.61
N PHE A 68 -13.80 2.11 10.92
CA PHE A 68 -12.45 2.18 10.36
C PHE A 68 -11.35 2.23 11.41
N ASP A 69 -10.22 1.54 11.17
CA ASP A 69 -8.93 1.97 11.69
C ASP A 69 -8.25 2.94 10.69
N CYS A 70 -7.11 3.52 11.05
CA CYS A 70 -6.43 4.52 10.22
C CYS A 70 -6.04 3.98 8.83
N SER A 71 -5.50 2.77 8.75
CA SER A 71 -5.10 2.14 7.49
C SER A 71 -6.29 1.58 6.70
N GLY A 72 -7.34 1.13 7.39
CA GLY A 72 -8.57 0.67 6.77
C GLY A 72 -9.33 1.81 6.08
N LEU A 73 -9.41 2.99 6.72
CA LEU A 73 -9.95 4.20 6.11
C LEU A 73 -9.21 4.55 4.80
N ILE A 74 -7.88 4.59 4.85
CA ILE A 74 -7.05 4.92 3.69
C ILE A 74 -7.25 3.90 2.58
N GLY A 75 -7.18 2.59 2.89
CA GLY A 75 -7.38 1.53 1.92
C GLY A 75 -8.76 1.57 1.26
N TYR A 76 -9.80 1.83 2.02
CA TYR A 76 -11.17 1.97 1.52
C TYR A 76 -11.29 3.15 0.54
N VAL A 77 -10.81 4.33 0.94
CA VAL A 77 -10.87 5.55 0.12
C VAL A 77 -10.11 5.37 -1.18
N TYR A 78 -8.86 4.90 -1.15
CA TYR A 78 -8.05 4.74 -2.35
C TYR A 78 -8.55 3.64 -3.29
N SER A 79 -9.03 2.53 -2.74
CA SER A 79 -9.61 1.45 -3.55
C SER A 79 -10.90 1.90 -4.23
N GLY A 80 -11.79 2.60 -3.53
CA GLY A 80 -13.06 3.05 -4.06
C GLY A 80 -12.96 4.24 -5.01
N ALA A 81 -12.15 5.25 -4.66
CA ALA A 81 -12.08 6.50 -5.40
C ALA A 81 -11.04 6.49 -6.52
N ALA A 82 -9.93 5.76 -6.35
CA ALA A 82 -8.83 5.77 -7.31
C ALA A 82 -8.52 4.38 -7.93
N GLY A 83 -9.21 3.32 -7.52
CA GLY A 83 -8.92 1.96 -7.96
C GLY A 83 -7.58 1.42 -7.48
N ILE A 84 -6.96 2.04 -6.47
CA ILE A 84 -5.61 1.71 -5.99
C ILE A 84 -5.70 0.84 -4.74
N ALA A 85 -5.17 -0.39 -4.82
CA ALA A 85 -4.99 -1.26 -3.67
C ALA A 85 -3.73 -0.86 -2.89
N LEU A 86 -3.89 -0.48 -1.63
CA LEU A 86 -2.80 -0.12 -0.72
C LEU A 86 -2.50 -1.24 0.27
N PRO A 87 -1.26 -1.33 0.81
CA PRO A 87 -0.94 -2.25 1.89
C PRO A 87 -1.86 -2.08 3.10
N ARG A 88 -2.08 -3.15 3.87
CA ARG A 88 -3.05 -3.12 4.99
C ARG A 88 -2.56 -2.33 6.19
N THR A 89 -1.28 -2.11 6.35
CA THR A 89 -0.73 -1.44 7.53
C THR A 89 -0.13 -0.07 7.19
N THR A 90 -0.26 0.90 8.12
CA THR A 90 0.35 2.23 7.99
C THR A 90 1.87 2.16 7.80
N ARG A 91 2.50 1.15 8.39
CA ARG A 91 3.95 0.94 8.28
C ARG A 91 4.36 0.55 6.86
N GLU A 92 3.66 -0.40 6.25
CA GLU A 92 3.89 -0.82 4.86
C GLU A 92 3.59 0.31 3.89
N MET A 93 2.48 1.04 4.10
CA MET A 93 2.15 2.23 3.30
C MET A 93 3.28 3.28 3.33
N SER A 94 3.92 3.49 4.48
CA SER A 94 4.96 4.52 4.63
C SER A 94 6.27 4.22 3.86
N VAL A 95 6.48 2.97 3.46
CA VAL A 95 7.69 2.50 2.76
C VAL A 95 7.41 1.88 1.39
N MET A 96 6.16 1.91 0.92
CA MET A 96 5.79 1.29 -0.35
C MET A 96 6.50 1.95 -1.54
N ARG A 97 6.91 1.12 -2.52
CA ARG A 97 7.71 1.57 -3.68
C ARG A 97 6.90 2.42 -4.68
N GLY A 98 5.60 2.21 -4.76
CA GLY A 98 4.72 2.93 -5.70
C GLY A 98 4.33 4.34 -5.26
N ALA A 99 4.90 4.87 -4.16
CA ALA A 99 4.60 6.20 -3.66
C ALA A 99 5.86 7.05 -3.51
N SER A 100 5.82 8.27 -4.04
CA SER A 100 6.91 9.23 -3.97
C SER A 100 6.96 9.95 -2.62
N PRO A 101 8.14 10.18 -2.03
CA PRO A 101 8.25 11.02 -0.84
C PRO A 101 7.87 12.47 -1.16
N VAL A 102 7.15 13.11 -0.24
CA VAL A 102 6.69 14.51 -0.37
C VAL A 102 7.17 15.32 0.82
N SER A 103 7.73 16.50 0.56
CA SER A 103 8.05 17.44 1.64
C SER A 103 6.78 18.09 2.19
N ARG A 104 6.84 18.57 3.43
CA ARG A 104 5.67 19.15 4.10
C ARG A 104 5.12 20.39 3.37
N GLU A 105 6.00 21.13 2.71
CA GLU A 105 5.69 22.36 1.97
C GLU A 105 5.07 22.08 0.61
N ALA A 106 5.28 20.86 0.07
CA ALA A 106 4.78 20.42 -1.23
C ALA A 106 3.54 19.50 -1.14
N LEU A 107 2.89 19.46 0.04
CA LEU A 107 1.69 18.64 0.26
C LEU A 107 0.54 19.05 -0.66
N GLN A 108 -0.10 18.06 -1.27
CA GLN A 108 -1.29 18.21 -2.11
C GLN A 108 -2.41 17.29 -1.60
N ALA A 109 -3.66 17.65 -1.89
CA ALA A 109 -4.81 16.82 -1.53
C ALA A 109 -4.61 15.39 -2.07
N GLY A 110 -4.91 14.39 -1.25
CA GLY A 110 -4.66 12.97 -1.55
C GLY A 110 -3.28 12.47 -1.10
N ASP A 111 -2.37 13.30 -0.59
CA ASP A 111 -1.12 12.79 -0.01
C ASP A 111 -1.39 12.03 1.30
N LEU A 112 -0.64 10.94 1.53
CA LEU A 112 -0.67 10.20 2.78
C LEU A 112 0.30 10.82 3.78
N LEU A 113 -0.19 11.13 4.97
CA LEU A 113 0.60 11.63 6.09
C LEU A 113 0.89 10.50 7.09
N PHE A 114 2.09 10.45 7.64
CA PHE A 114 2.50 9.42 8.61
C PHE A 114 3.00 10.05 9.90
N PHE A 115 2.57 9.47 11.04
CA PHE A 115 2.81 10.01 12.37
C PHE A 115 3.30 8.93 13.35
N ALA A 116 4.08 9.38 14.36
CA ALA A 116 4.50 8.59 15.51
C ALA A 116 3.64 8.96 16.74
N THR A 117 2.40 8.49 16.79
CA THR A 117 1.45 8.81 17.88
C THR A 117 1.68 7.99 19.16
N SER A 118 2.47 6.92 19.06
CA SER A 118 2.83 6.05 20.20
C SER A 118 4.20 6.37 20.78
N GLY A 119 4.77 7.53 20.40
CA GLY A 119 6.12 7.94 20.78
C GLY A 119 7.23 7.35 19.89
N GLY A 120 8.44 7.95 19.96
CA GLY A 120 9.60 7.55 19.16
C GLY A 120 9.52 7.98 17.69
N GLN A 121 10.18 7.23 16.79
CA GLN A 121 10.30 7.51 15.35
C GLN A 121 9.58 6.45 14.49
N ARG A 122 8.75 5.62 15.10
CA ARG A 122 8.07 4.54 14.39
C ARG A 122 6.68 4.98 13.94
N VAL A 123 6.37 4.78 12.65
CA VAL A 123 5.01 5.01 12.13
C VAL A 123 4.00 4.15 12.89
N SER A 124 3.03 4.79 13.51
CA SER A 124 1.93 4.18 14.24
C SER A 124 0.55 4.70 13.81
N HIS A 125 0.50 5.76 13.01
CA HIS A 125 -0.74 6.36 12.52
C HIS A 125 -0.55 6.95 11.12
N ALA A 126 -1.65 7.03 10.35
CA ALA A 126 -1.66 7.64 9.04
C ALA A 126 -2.98 8.39 8.78
N ALA A 127 -2.94 9.32 7.83
CA ALA A 127 -4.05 10.18 7.45
C ALA A 127 -4.00 10.52 5.95
N ILE A 128 -5.11 11.04 5.43
CA ILE A 128 -5.23 11.58 4.07
C ILE A 128 -5.22 13.11 4.17
N TYR A 129 -4.25 13.75 3.53
CA TYR A 129 -4.20 15.21 3.44
C TYR A 129 -5.29 15.73 2.51
N VAL A 130 -6.04 16.75 2.95
CA VAL A 130 -7.19 17.29 2.21
C VAL A 130 -7.02 18.77 1.82
N GLY A 131 -5.78 19.29 1.91
CA GLY A 131 -5.49 20.68 1.60
C GLY A 131 -5.55 21.61 2.81
N GLN A 132 -5.04 22.82 2.66
CA GLN A 132 -5.09 23.91 3.67
C GLN A 132 -4.56 23.52 5.06
N GLY A 133 -3.53 22.66 5.12
CA GLY A 133 -2.98 22.15 6.38
C GLY A 133 -3.89 21.19 7.13
N ARG A 134 -4.95 20.64 6.51
CA ARG A 134 -5.93 19.76 7.13
C ARG A 134 -5.84 18.33 6.60
N PHE A 135 -6.28 17.36 7.39
CA PHE A 135 -6.26 15.95 7.03
C PHE A 135 -7.41 15.20 7.69
N VAL A 136 -7.87 14.14 7.01
CA VAL A 136 -8.88 13.20 7.51
C VAL A 136 -8.18 11.94 8.01
N HIS A 137 -8.59 11.45 9.18
CA HIS A 137 -8.04 10.25 9.79
C HIS A 137 -9.05 9.56 10.71
N ALA A 138 -8.77 8.29 11.06
CA ALA A 138 -9.50 7.51 12.05
C ALA A 138 -8.62 7.33 13.31
N PRO A 139 -8.72 8.20 14.33
CA PRO A 139 -7.91 8.09 15.56
C PRO A 139 -8.44 7.01 16.48
N SER A 140 -7.54 6.21 17.05
CA SER A 140 -7.89 5.18 18.04
C SER A 140 -8.50 5.74 19.33
N THR A 141 -8.16 7.00 19.65
CA THR A 141 -8.73 7.74 20.78
C THR A 141 -9.63 8.83 20.24
N GLY A 142 -10.92 8.81 20.59
CA GLY A 142 -11.88 9.83 20.17
C GLY A 142 -12.95 9.36 19.21
N GLY A 143 -13.03 8.05 18.95
CA GLY A 143 -14.27 7.38 18.55
C GLY A 143 -14.70 7.46 17.09
N THR A 144 -14.32 8.45 16.28
CA THR A 144 -14.81 8.59 14.90
C THR A 144 -13.73 9.11 13.94
N VAL A 145 -13.91 8.84 12.64
CA VAL A 145 -13.20 9.54 11.56
C VAL A 145 -13.44 11.03 11.70
N ARG A 146 -12.38 11.82 11.61
CA ARG A 146 -12.49 13.28 11.79
C ARG A 146 -11.46 14.05 10.98
N LEU A 147 -11.69 15.36 10.88
CA LEU A 147 -10.83 16.32 10.25
C LEU A 147 -10.00 17.04 11.32
N ASP A 148 -8.66 16.97 11.19
CA ASP A 148 -7.72 17.63 12.07
C ASP A 148 -6.76 18.55 11.27
N SER A 149 -5.94 19.35 11.99
CA SER A 149 -5.01 20.31 11.39
C SER A 149 -3.57 20.01 11.73
N LEU A 150 -2.67 20.13 10.75
CA LEU A 150 -1.21 20.11 10.93
C LEU A 150 -0.68 21.29 11.74
N SER A 151 -1.48 22.35 11.99
CA SER A 151 -1.13 23.44 12.88
C SER A 151 -1.25 23.09 14.37
N ASN A 152 -1.95 22.02 14.72
CA ASN A 152 -2.05 21.51 16.08
C ASN A 152 -0.68 20.99 16.55
N SER A 153 -0.25 21.42 17.75
CA SER A 153 1.08 21.11 18.30
C SER A 153 1.32 19.59 18.49
N TYR A 154 0.29 18.81 18.81
CA TYR A 154 0.39 17.36 18.92
C TYR A 154 0.74 16.72 17.57
N TRP A 155 0.04 17.13 16.50
CA TRP A 155 0.28 16.62 15.15
C TRP A 155 1.61 17.10 14.58
N GLN A 156 2.02 18.34 14.88
CA GLN A 156 3.35 18.83 14.50
C GLN A 156 4.48 17.98 15.08
N LYS A 157 4.39 17.64 16.37
CA LYS A 157 5.40 16.83 17.08
C LYS A 157 5.41 15.37 16.64
N SER A 158 4.26 14.84 16.24
CA SER A 158 4.11 13.43 15.84
C SER A 158 4.40 13.20 14.37
N TYR A 159 4.42 14.24 13.52
CA TYR A 159 4.61 14.13 12.08
C TYR A 159 5.99 13.56 11.73
N LEU A 160 6.02 12.56 10.84
CA LEU A 160 7.25 11.93 10.38
C LEU A 160 7.55 12.27 8.92
N ASN A 161 6.65 11.95 8.01
CA ASN A 161 6.80 12.15 6.57
C ASN A 161 5.46 12.07 5.85
N ALA A 162 5.50 12.31 4.52
CA ALA A 162 4.36 12.11 3.64
C ALA A 162 4.76 11.33 2.38
N ARG A 163 3.76 10.70 1.75
CA ARG A 163 3.90 9.98 0.49
C ARG A 163 2.78 10.35 -0.46
N ARG A 164 3.11 10.53 -1.75
CA ARG A 164 2.16 10.71 -2.84
C ARG A 164 2.00 9.41 -3.60
N VAL A 165 0.76 8.92 -3.65
CA VAL A 165 0.36 7.71 -4.38
C VAL A 165 -0.21 8.07 -5.75
N LEU A 166 -0.93 9.19 -5.84
CA LEU A 166 -1.52 9.72 -7.06
C LEU A 166 -0.45 10.45 -7.87
N ASN A 167 -0.35 10.18 -9.18
CA ASN A 167 0.65 10.81 -10.04
C ASN A 167 0.30 12.26 -10.36
N ASP A 168 1.32 13.13 -10.44
CA ASP A 168 1.17 14.56 -10.72
C ASP A 168 0.48 14.85 -12.07
N GLU A 169 0.68 14.01 -13.10
CA GLU A 169 0.00 14.14 -14.40
C GLU A 169 -1.53 14.06 -14.30
N GLN A 170 -2.05 13.36 -13.30
CA GLN A 170 -3.48 13.16 -13.11
C GLN A 170 -4.11 14.25 -12.25
N LEU A 171 -3.31 14.92 -11.43
CA LEU A 171 -3.73 16.11 -10.66
C LEU A 171 -3.78 17.35 -11.57
N ALA A 172 -2.95 17.40 -12.63
CA ALA A 172 -2.84 18.54 -13.54
C ALA A 172 -3.90 18.57 -14.66
N LEU A 173 -4.64 17.47 -14.88
CA LEU A 173 -5.66 17.39 -15.94
C LEU A 173 -7.04 17.92 -15.53
N ASN A 174 -7.20 18.36 -14.29
CA ASN A 174 -8.37 19.09 -13.78
C ASN A 174 -7.92 20.39 -13.13
N PRO A 175 -7.87 21.53 -13.88
CA PRO A 175 -7.58 22.85 -13.32
C PRO A 175 -8.73 23.39 -12.45
#